data_bccd94a13f3f37ce745887bca0a8bc9d
#
_entry.id   bccd94a13f3f37ce745887bca0a8bc9d
#
_cell.length_a   1.000
_cell.length_b   1.000
_cell.length_c   1.000
_cell.angle_alpha   90.00
_cell.angle_beta   90.00
_cell.angle_gamma   90.00
#
_symmetry.space_group_name_H-M   'P 1'
#
loop_
_entity.id
_entity.type
_entity.pdbx_description
1 polymer ?
#
loop_
_entity_poly.entity_id
_entity_poly.type
_entity_poly.pdbx_seq_one_letter_code
_entity_poly.pdbx_strand_id
1 'polypeptide(L)'
;MPAIKFLSPFLIFIFFTINVSSDTKIGFGSCLDQRYPQKIWKSIADENINKFIFLGDNVYGDVPSGDTKKLVKAYKLQARRFPRWLNELEKLAIWDDHDYGKNDGGSEYKHKRLTQKIFMDFWDIPSNDPRRNREGTYFSKDYIIEKNKIKVIGLDTRYFRSNLLGSRTNRQPNNDLNSSILEISQWSWLENELNDPKTEIFIIKKIEVWLRLLDFVV
;
A
#
# COMPACT_ATOMS: atom_id res chain seq x y z
N MET A 1 -5.63 44.29 69.17
CA MET A 1 -5.08 43.10 68.53
C MET A 1 -5.40 43.20 66.99
N PRO A 2 -4.42 43.41 66.14
CA PRO A 2 -4.69 43.54 64.71
C PRO A 2 -4.70 42.14 64.06
N ALA A 3 -5.71 41.88 63.19
CA ALA A 3 -5.86 40.64 62.49
C ALA A 3 -4.88 40.56 61.29
N ILE A 4 -4.08 39.51 61.27
CA ILE A 4 -3.15 39.20 60.21
C ILE A 4 -3.94 38.57 59.06
N LYS A 5 -4.01 39.26 57.91
CA LYS A 5 -4.59 38.73 56.66
C LYS A 5 -3.51 37.85 55.98
N PHE A 6 -3.75 36.56 55.92
CA PHE A 6 -2.97 35.64 55.08
C PHE A 6 -3.33 35.87 53.60
N LEU A 7 -2.39 36.40 52.81
CA LEU A 7 -2.44 36.35 51.36
C LEU A 7 -1.98 34.94 50.95
N SER A 8 -2.91 34.19 50.33
CA SER A 8 -2.60 32.91 49.66
C SER A 8 -1.87 33.19 48.37
N PRO A 9 -0.68 32.61 48.13
CA PRO A 9 -0.01 32.78 46.84
C PRO A 9 -0.74 31.92 45.79
N PHE A 10 -1.37 32.57 44.82
CA PHE A 10 -1.93 31.94 43.67
C PHE A 10 -0.79 31.48 42.76
N LEU A 11 -0.48 30.18 42.75
CA LEU A 11 0.54 29.59 41.86
C LEU A 11 -0.09 29.50 40.47
N ILE A 12 0.29 30.39 39.57
CA ILE A 12 -0.09 30.32 38.15
C ILE A 12 0.77 29.26 37.49
N PHE A 13 0.21 28.07 37.23
CA PHE A 13 0.81 27.08 36.36
C PHE A 13 0.64 27.51 34.90
N ILE A 14 1.70 28.01 34.29
CA ILE A 14 1.77 28.23 32.88
C ILE A 14 2.06 26.90 32.20
N PHE A 15 1.05 26.24 31.63
CA PHE A 15 1.23 25.08 30.78
C PHE A 15 1.78 25.55 29.44
N PHE A 16 3.09 25.36 29.24
CA PHE A 16 3.65 25.40 27.89
C PHE A 16 3.24 24.11 27.15
N THR A 17 2.27 24.21 26.27
CA THR A 17 2.02 23.16 25.28
C THR A 17 3.15 23.22 24.26
N ILE A 18 4.13 22.34 24.41
CA ILE A 18 5.11 22.09 23.35
C ILE A 18 4.33 21.33 22.26
N ASN A 19 3.97 22.04 21.19
CA ASN A 19 3.54 21.38 19.95
C ASN A 19 4.77 20.68 19.37
N VAL A 20 4.98 19.42 19.72
CA VAL A 20 5.91 18.57 18.99
C VAL A 20 5.22 18.27 17.66
N SER A 21 5.58 19.01 16.62
CA SER A 21 5.30 18.59 15.25
C SER A 21 6.04 17.28 15.03
N SER A 22 5.34 16.17 15.11
CA SER A 22 5.94 14.89 14.75
C SER A 22 5.98 14.82 13.23
N ASP A 23 7.18 14.89 12.67
CA ASP A 23 7.38 14.64 11.23
C ASP A 23 6.73 13.31 10.87
N THR A 24 5.82 13.34 9.90
CA THR A 24 5.19 12.10 9.42
C THR A 24 6.16 11.37 8.51
N LYS A 25 6.69 10.25 8.98
CA LYS A 25 7.56 9.37 8.19
C LYS A 25 6.76 8.20 7.62
N ILE A 26 6.84 8.02 6.32
CA ILE A 26 6.16 6.93 5.60
C ILE A 26 7.22 5.99 5.04
N GLY A 27 7.18 4.72 5.46
CA GLY A 27 8.01 3.66 4.90
C GLY A 27 7.36 3.05 3.66
N PHE A 28 8.18 2.64 2.70
CA PHE A 28 7.75 1.94 1.50
C PHE A 28 8.57 0.66 1.34
N GLY A 29 7.93 -0.44 0.94
CA GLY A 29 8.63 -1.69 0.71
C GLY A 29 7.87 -2.64 -0.20
N SER A 30 8.63 -3.52 -0.88
CA SER A 30 8.12 -4.57 -1.77
C SER A 30 8.98 -5.82 -1.67
N CYS A 31 8.58 -6.88 -2.36
CA CYS A 31 9.36 -8.11 -2.53
C CYS A 31 9.72 -8.77 -1.19
N LEU A 32 8.73 -8.90 -0.31
CA LEU A 32 8.90 -9.44 1.04
C LEU A 32 8.67 -10.96 1.08
N ASP A 33 9.74 -11.72 0.94
CA ASP A 33 9.66 -13.17 0.91
C ASP A 33 9.52 -13.78 2.31
N GLN A 34 8.35 -14.33 2.60
CA GLN A 34 8.04 -14.93 3.89
C GLN A 34 8.83 -16.21 4.20
N ARG A 35 9.48 -16.80 3.20
CA ARG A 35 10.28 -18.04 3.37
C ARG A 35 11.58 -17.78 4.11
N TYR A 36 12.07 -16.53 4.08
CA TYR A 36 13.34 -16.14 4.67
C TYR A 36 13.17 -15.28 5.93
N PRO A 37 14.20 -15.18 6.80
CA PRO A 37 14.20 -14.22 7.90
C PRO A 37 14.16 -12.77 7.41
N GLN A 38 13.25 -11.99 7.93
CA GLN A 38 13.01 -10.61 7.51
C GLN A 38 13.74 -9.62 8.44
N LYS A 39 15.07 -9.66 8.42
CA LYS A 39 15.94 -8.83 9.29
C LYS A 39 15.77 -7.33 9.06
N ILE A 40 15.27 -6.94 7.89
CA ILE A 40 15.03 -5.54 7.50
C ILE A 40 14.10 -4.81 8.48
N TRP A 41 13.19 -5.52 9.12
CA TRP A 41 12.26 -4.93 10.08
C TRP A 41 12.95 -4.25 11.27
N LYS A 42 14.15 -4.70 11.64
CA LYS A 42 14.92 -4.04 12.69
C LYS A 42 15.36 -2.64 12.25
N SER A 43 15.95 -2.52 11.08
CA SER A 43 16.38 -1.21 10.55
C SER A 43 15.20 -0.27 10.32
N ILE A 44 14.05 -0.80 9.88
CA ILE A 44 12.84 0.01 9.68
C ILE A 44 12.29 0.51 11.04
N ALA A 45 12.36 -0.30 12.09
CA ALA A 45 11.94 0.11 13.43
C ALA A 45 12.75 1.30 13.96
N ASP A 46 14.06 1.32 13.67
CA ASP A 46 14.97 2.38 14.10
C ASP A 46 14.65 3.75 13.44
N GLU A 47 13.91 3.75 12.33
CA GLU A 47 13.48 4.97 11.61
C GLU A 47 12.28 5.68 12.24
N ASN A 48 11.59 5.06 13.19
CA ASN A 48 10.40 5.61 13.85
C ASN A 48 9.32 6.08 12.83
N ILE A 49 8.99 5.22 11.86
CA ILE A 49 7.96 5.50 10.86
C ILE A 49 6.55 5.47 11.49
N ASN A 50 5.63 6.24 10.92
CA ASN A 50 4.23 6.31 11.36
C ASN A 50 3.29 5.46 10.50
N LYS A 51 3.68 5.23 9.24
CA LYS A 51 2.89 4.49 8.24
C LYS A 51 3.80 3.61 7.41
N PHE A 52 3.28 2.50 6.90
CA PHE A 52 4.01 1.66 5.97
C PHE A 52 3.14 1.30 4.76
N ILE A 53 3.68 1.47 3.55
CA ILE A 53 3.00 1.17 2.29
C ILE A 53 3.68 -0.03 1.63
N PHE A 54 2.96 -1.13 1.56
CA PHE A 54 3.36 -2.36 0.91
C PHE A 54 3.06 -2.27 -0.59
N LEU A 55 4.09 -2.41 -1.40
CA LEU A 55 4.06 -2.07 -2.82
C LEU A 55 3.87 -3.26 -3.75
N GLY A 56 3.54 -4.42 -3.19
CA GLY A 56 3.39 -5.67 -3.91
C GLY A 56 4.52 -6.67 -3.67
N ASP A 57 4.33 -7.89 -4.13
CA ASP A 57 5.15 -9.04 -3.77
C ASP A 57 5.29 -9.18 -2.24
N ASN A 58 4.17 -8.96 -1.58
CA ASN A 58 4.11 -9.00 -0.12
C ASN A 58 4.21 -10.44 0.41
N VAL A 59 3.96 -11.41 -0.47
CA VAL A 59 4.18 -12.85 -0.26
C VAL A 59 4.47 -13.55 -1.60
N TYR A 60 5.16 -14.68 -1.53
CA TYR A 60 5.49 -15.56 -2.66
C TYR A 60 4.73 -16.88 -2.51
N GLY A 61 3.51 -16.89 -3.00
CA GLY A 61 2.60 -18.03 -2.87
C GLY A 61 2.04 -18.56 -4.17
N ASP A 62 2.42 -17.95 -5.27
CA ASP A 62 2.02 -18.33 -6.61
C ASP A 62 2.56 -19.70 -7.04
N VAL A 63 1.84 -20.35 -7.93
CA VAL A 63 2.24 -21.61 -8.57
C VAL A 63 1.86 -21.59 -10.04
N PRO A 64 2.54 -22.35 -10.93
CA PRO A 64 2.23 -22.38 -12.36
C PRO A 64 0.77 -22.73 -12.68
N SER A 65 0.15 -23.58 -11.87
CA SER A 65 -1.27 -23.94 -12.00
C SER A 65 -2.23 -22.84 -11.62
N GLY A 66 -1.77 -21.82 -10.88
CA GLY A 66 -2.60 -20.76 -10.30
C GLY A 66 -3.44 -21.22 -9.10
N ASP A 67 -3.18 -22.40 -8.50
CA ASP A 67 -3.88 -22.87 -7.30
C ASP A 67 -3.58 -21.95 -6.11
N THR A 68 -4.63 -21.54 -5.40
CA THR A 68 -4.54 -20.55 -4.31
C THR A 68 -4.13 -21.13 -2.97
N LYS A 69 -4.04 -22.46 -2.82
CA LYS A 69 -3.73 -23.10 -1.52
C LYS A 69 -2.36 -22.70 -0.98
N LYS A 70 -1.37 -22.61 -1.86
CA LYS A 70 -0.03 -22.18 -1.47
C LYS A 70 -0.01 -20.69 -1.10
N LEU A 71 -0.76 -19.87 -1.81
CA LEU A 71 -0.91 -18.44 -1.52
C LEU A 71 -1.51 -18.21 -0.11
N VAL A 72 -2.57 -18.93 0.25
CA VAL A 72 -3.15 -18.86 1.60
C VAL A 72 -2.13 -19.26 2.68
N LYS A 73 -1.32 -20.29 2.43
CA LYS A 73 -0.24 -20.69 3.35
C LYS A 73 0.85 -19.63 3.45
N ALA A 74 1.20 -18.98 2.35
CA ALA A 74 2.19 -17.93 2.31
C ALA A 74 1.75 -16.72 3.15
N TYR A 75 0.51 -16.27 3.01
CA TYR A 75 -0.06 -15.20 3.84
C TYR A 75 -0.08 -15.56 5.34
N LYS A 76 -0.47 -16.79 5.69
CA LYS A 76 -0.42 -17.25 7.09
C LYS A 76 1.00 -17.23 7.66
N LEU A 77 1.99 -17.57 6.85
CA LEU A 77 3.39 -17.53 7.27
C LEU A 77 3.89 -16.08 7.40
N GLN A 78 3.52 -15.21 6.45
CA GLN A 78 3.86 -13.79 6.49
C GLN A 78 3.32 -13.10 7.74
N ALA A 79 2.07 -13.38 8.12
CA ALA A 79 1.49 -12.84 9.35
C ALA A 79 2.34 -13.16 10.60
N ARG A 80 2.97 -14.35 10.63
CA ARG A 80 3.86 -14.76 11.74
C ARG A 80 5.26 -14.11 11.67
N ARG A 81 5.65 -13.60 10.50
CA ARG A 81 6.94 -12.93 10.27
C ARG A 81 6.89 -11.44 10.60
N PHE A 82 5.72 -10.84 10.56
CA PHE A 82 5.57 -9.44 10.90
C PHE A 82 5.92 -9.17 12.38
N PRO A 83 6.72 -8.15 12.67
CA PRO A 83 6.99 -7.76 14.04
C PRO A 83 5.74 -7.15 14.68
N ARG A 84 5.61 -7.27 16.00
CA ARG A 84 4.41 -6.81 16.71
C ARG A 84 4.15 -5.31 16.54
N TRP A 85 5.19 -4.49 16.55
CA TRP A 85 5.07 -3.04 16.39
C TRP A 85 4.43 -2.61 15.07
N LEU A 86 4.58 -3.44 14.01
CA LEU A 86 3.95 -3.17 12.70
C LEU A 86 2.42 -3.18 12.79
N ASN A 87 1.83 -3.86 13.77
CA ASN A 87 0.38 -3.86 13.97
C ASN A 87 -0.16 -2.52 14.50
N GLU A 88 0.70 -1.71 15.09
CA GLU A 88 0.38 -0.39 15.63
C GLU A 88 0.42 0.69 14.55
N LEU A 89 1.02 0.41 13.40
CA LEU A 89 1.11 1.33 12.29
C LEU A 89 -0.11 1.24 11.37
N GLU A 90 -0.45 2.36 10.76
CA GLU A 90 -1.33 2.35 9.59
C GLU A 90 -0.61 1.70 8.42
N LYS A 91 -1.24 0.69 7.83
CA LYS A 91 -0.71 -0.06 6.68
C LYS A 91 -1.61 0.15 5.47
N LEU A 92 -1.00 0.51 4.36
CA LEU A 92 -1.62 0.42 3.04
C LEU A 92 -0.93 -0.68 2.25
N ALA A 93 -1.67 -1.36 1.38
CA ALA A 93 -1.10 -2.40 0.55
C ALA A 93 -1.73 -2.42 -0.84
N ILE A 94 -0.89 -2.70 -1.82
CA ILE A 94 -1.25 -3.11 -3.17
C ILE A 94 -0.53 -4.43 -3.46
N TRP A 95 -1.05 -5.23 -4.35
CA TRP A 95 -0.40 -6.46 -4.78
C TRP A 95 0.49 -6.28 -6.00
N ASP A 96 1.35 -7.29 -6.25
CA ASP A 96 1.96 -7.55 -7.53
C ASP A 96 1.71 -9.03 -7.93
N ASP A 97 2.44 -9.60 -8.84
CA ASP A 97 2.09 -10.90 -9.44
C ASP A 97 2.20 -12.09 -8.48
N HIS A 98 3.16 -12.07 -7.55
CA HIS A 98 3.33 -13.18 -6.60
C HIS A 98 2.21 -13.25 -5.56
N ASP A 99 1.74 -12.12 -5.06
CA ASP A 99 0.60 -12.05 -4.15
C ASP A 99 -0.76 -11.94 -4.88
N TYR A 100 -0.77 -11.55 -6.16
CA TYR A 100 -1.91 -11.77 -7.06
C TYR A 100 -2.18 -13.27 -7.27
N GLY A 101 -1.15 -14.11 -7.23
CA GLY A 101 -1.24 -15.56 -7.20
C GLY A 101 -0.83 -16.28 -8.47
N LYS A 102 -0.31 -15.57 -9.44
CA LYS A 102 0.25 -16.13 -10.67
C LYS A 102 1.38 -15.24 -11.20
N ASN A 103 2.60 -15.78 -11.22
CA ASN A 103 3.75 -15.08 -11.77
C ASN A 103 3.45 -14.52 -13.17
N ASP A 104 3.74 -13.25 -13.39
CA ASP A 104 3.39 -12.51 -14.60
C ASP A 104 1.89 -12.56 -14.97
N GLY A 105 1.01 -12.89 -14.02
CA GLY A 105 -0.44 -12.99 -14.26
C GLY A 105 -1.07 -11.63 -14.55
N GLY A 106 -2.10 -11.67 -15.38
CA GLY A 106 -2.94 -10.53 -15.76
C GLY A 106 -4.42 -10.91 -15.77
N SER A 107 -5.19 -10.29 -16.63
CA SER A 107 -6.65 -10.47 -16.73
C SER A 107 -7.08 -11.92 -16.99
N GLU A 108 -6.19 -12.72 -17.60
CA GLU A 108 -6.41 -14.13 -17.89
C GLU A 108 -6.39 -15.04 -16.66
N TYR A 109 -5.97 -14.55 -15.50
CA TYR A 109 -5.89 -15.38 -14.30
C TYR A 109 -7.29 -15.70 -13.75
N LYS A 110 -7.69 -16.96 -13.89
CA LYS A 110 -9.04 -17.41 -13.57
C LYS A 110 -9.47 -17.28 -12.12
N HIS A 111 -8.51 -17.23 -11.18
CA HIS A 111 -8.78 -17.15 -9.74
C HIS A 111 -8.65 -15.74 -9.17
N LYS A 112 -8.50 -14.72 -10.01
CA LYS A 112 -8.23 -13.34 -9.59
C LYS A 112 -9.24 -12.78 -8.58
N ARG A 113 -10.52 -13.10 -8.68
CA ARG A 113 -11.53 -12.70 -7.67
C ARG A 113 -11.32 -13.37 -6.31
N LEU A 114 -10.95 -14.65 -6.32
CA LEU A 114 -10.66 -15.37 -5.08
C LEU A 114 -9.39 -14.82 -4.42
N THR A 115 -8.35 -14.57 -5.19
CA THR A 115 -7.10 -13.99 -4.66
C THR A 115 -7.29 -12.57 -4.17
N GLN A 116 -8.12 -11.77 -4.83
CA GLN A 116 -8.53 -10.46 -4.33
C GLN A 116 -9.17 -10.56 -2.94
N LYS A 117 -10.09 -11.51 -2.75
CA LYS A 117 -10.69 -11.75 -1.43
C LYS A 117 -9.63 -12.15 -0.39
N ILE A 118 -8.73 -13.08 -0.73
CA ILE A 118 -7.64 -13.52 0.17
C ILE A 118 -6.74 -12.35 0.56
N PHE A 119 -6.36 -11.50 -0.40
CA PHE A 119 -5.58 -10.29 -0.18
C PHE A 119 -6.29 -9.34 0.79
N MET A 120 -7.55 -9.03 0.52
CA MET A 120 -8.32 -8.11 1.36
C MET A 120 -8.55 -8.62 2.77
N ASP A 121 -8.74 -9.93 2.93
CA ASP A 121 -8.89 -10.55 4.25
C ASP A 121 -7.58 -10.51 5.02
N PHE A 122 -6.44 -10.70 4.37
CA PHE A 122 -5.12 -10.64 4.99
C PHE A 122 -4.75 -9.23 5.48
N TRP A 123 -5.10 -8.21 4.71
CA TRP A 123 -4.81 -6.81 5.04
C TRP A 123 -5.91 -6.15 5.89
N ASP A 124 -6.84 -6.92 6.43
CA ASP A 124 -7.95 -6.45 7.26
C ASP A 124 -8.73 -5.30 6.62
N ILE A 125 -8.88 -5.34 5.27
CA ILE A 125 -9.64 -4.33 4.55
C ILE A 125 -11.10 -4.37 5.00
N PRO A 126 -11.68 -3.24 5.47
CA PRO A 126 -13.04 -3.21 6.00
C PRO A 126 -14.10 -3.74 5.02
N SER A 127 -15.18 -4.29 5.54
CA SER A 127 -16.26 -4.86 4.72
C SER A 127 -16.99 -3.82 3.85
N ASN A 128 -16.99 -2.56 4.28
CA ASN A 128 -17.58 -1.43 3.55
C ASN A 128 -16.59 -0.73 2.59
N ASP A 129 -15.35 -1.21 2.50
CA ASP A 129 -14.38 -0.66 1.55
C ASP A 129 -14.82 -0.96 0.10
N PRO A 130 -14.78 0.04 -0.81
CA PRO A 130 -15.19 -0.16 -2.21
C PRO A 130 -14.50 -1.32 -2.93
N ARG A 131 -13.25 -1.63 -2.57
CA ARG A 131 -12.49 -2.77 -3.12
C ARG A 131 -13.14 -4.13 -2.86
N ARG A 132 -14.02 -4.24 -1.87
CA ARG A 132 -14.77 -5.47 -1.59
C ARG A 132 -15.85 -5.76 -2.63
N ASN A 133 -16.37 -4.71 -3.27
CA ASN A 133 -17.52 -4.77 -4.15
C ASN A 133 -17.20 -4.51 -5.64
N ARG A 134 -15.95 -4.16 -5.95
CA ARG A 134 -15.49 -3.93 -7.32
C ARG A 134 -14.33 -4.87 -7.70
N GLU A 135 -13.97 -4.87 -8.96
CA GLU A 135 -12.80 -5.56 -9.47
C GLU A 135 -11.52 -4.75 -9.23
N GLY A 136 -10.43 -5.46 -8.89
CA GLY A 136 -9.13 -4.87 -8.60
C GLY A 136 -8.98 -4.31 -7.18
N THR A 137 -7.71 -4.13 -6.78
CA THR A 137 -7.32 -3.69 -5.44
C THR A 137 -6.90 -2.23 -5.37
N TYR A 138 -7.01 -1.48 -6.48
CA TYR A 138 -6.64 -0.06 -6.51
C TYR A 138 -7.42 0.77 -5.49
N PHE A 139 -6.77 1.81 -4.95
CA PHE A 139 -7.34 2.65 -3.90
C PHE A 139 -6.71 4.04 -3.89
N SER A 140 -7.38 4.98 -3.24
CA SER A 140 -6.81 6.23 -2.80
C SER A 140 -6.99 6.42 -1.31
N LYS A 141 -6.07 7.15 -0.69
CA LYS A 141 -6.14 7.53 0.71
C LYS A 141 -5.60 8.93 0.91
N ASP A 142 -6.43 9.79 1.47
CA ASP A 142 -6.05 11.16 1.79
C ASP A 142 -5.43 11.27 3.18
N TYR A 143 -4.39 12.08 3.28
CA TYR A 143 -3.75 12.49 4.52
C TYR A 143 -3.65 14.00 4.60
N ILE A 144 -3.80 14.53 5.80
CA ILE A 144 -3.45 15.91 6.09
C ILE A 144 -2.16 15.87 6.90
N ILE A 145 -1.09 16.36 6.32
CA ILE A 145 0.23 16.43 6.96
C ILE A 145 0.59 17.92 7.04
N GLU A 146 0.68 18.43 8.27
CA GLU A 146 0.74 19.86 8.54
C GLU A 146 -0.52 20.57 7.99
N LYS A 147 -0.38 21.29 6.86
CA LYS A 147 -1.50 21.97 6.18
C LYS A 147 -1.79 21.40 4.80
N ASN A 148 -0.93 20.52 4.32
CA ASN A 148 -0.97 19.99 2.95
C ASN A 148 -1.84 18.74 2.89
N LYS A 149 -2.71 18.67 1.89
CA LYS A 149 -3.45 17.46 1.56
C LYS A 149 -2.60 16.58 0.65
N ILE A 150 -2.24 15.40 1.15
CA ILE A 150 -1.46 14.40 0.42
C ILE A 150 -2.38 13.25 0.07
N LYS A 151 -2.43 12.89 -1.20
CA LYS A 151 -3.20 11.73 -1.68
C LYS A 151 -2.26 10.59 -2.07
N VAL A 152 -2.41 9.44 -1.42
CA VAL A 152 -1.73 8.21 -1.78
C VAL A 152 -2.65 7.40 -2.70
N ILE A 153 -2.16 7.05 -3.88
CA ILE A 153 -2.88 6.28 -4.90
C ILE A 153 -2.15 4.97 -5.13
N GLY A 154 -2.80 3.83 -4.86
CA GLY A 154 -2.33 2.51 -5.23
C GLY A 154 -3.02 2.03 -6.50
N LEU A 155 -2.25 1.78 -7.56
CA LEU A 155 -2.77 1.26 -8.84
C LEU A 155 -2.70 -0.26 -8.90
N ASP A 156 -3.76 -0.89 -9.37
CA ASP A 156 -3.77 -2.32 -9.68
C ASP A 156 -3.35 -2.55 -11.13
N THR A 157 -2.13 -3.00 -11.32
CA THR A 157 -1.55 -3.26 -12.64
C THR A 157 -1.60 -4.75 -13.03
N ARG A 158 -2.37 -5.57 -12.28
CA ARG A 158 -2.49 -7.02 -12.52
C ARG A 158 -3.88 -7.43 -12.95
N TYR A 159 -4.91 -7.01 -12.23
CA TYR A 159 -6.27 -7.52 -12.41
C TYR A 159 -6.81 -7.34 -13.84
N PHE A 160 -6.50 -6.23 -14.46
CA PHE A 160 -7.01 -5.83 -15.78
C PHE A 160 -5.98 -5.96 -16.91
N ARG A 161 -4.72 -6.13 -16.56
CA ARG A 161 -3.64 -6.10 -17.53
C ARG A 161 -3.81 -7.17 -18.60
N SER A 162 -3.78 -6.74 -19.85
CA SER A 162 -3.79 -7.63 -21.01
C SER A 162 -2.63 -8.63 -20.99
N ASN A 163 -2.81 -9.77 -21.64
CA ASN A 163 -1.81 -10.83 -21.67
C ASN A 163 -0.45 -10.32 -22.17
N LEU A 164 0.61 -10.77 -21.55
CA LEU A 164 1.95 -10.56 -22.06
C LEU A 164 2.20 -11.43 -23.28
N LEU A 165 2.80 -10.85 -24.31
CA LEU A 165 3.17 -11.55 -25.53
C LEU A 165 4.61 -12.07 -25.46
N GLY A 166 4.86 -13.17 -26.18
CA GLY A 166 6.18 -13.83 -26.20
C GLY A 166 6.46 -14.69 -24.98
N SER A 167 7.68 -15.22 -24.91
CA SER A 167 8.14 -16.03 -23.78
C SER A 167 8.66 -15.16 -22.63
N ARG A 168 8.88 -15.74 -21.45
CA ARG A 168 9.45 -15.02 -20.29
C ARG A 168 10.82 -14.39 -20.60
N THR A 169 11.62 -15.05 -21.42
CA THR A 169 12.96 -14.59 -21.81
C THR A 169 12.97 -13.71 -23.06
N ASN A 170 11.86 -13.64 -23.78
CA ASN A 170 11.72 -12.86 -25.01
C ASN A 170 10.32 -12.26 -25.09
N ARG A 171 10.05 -11.23 -24.28
CA ARG A 171 8.78 -10.50 -24.28
C ARG A 171 8.68 -9.66 -25.55
N GLN A 172 7.49 -9.68 -26.14
CA GLN A 172 7.16 -8.90 -27.33
C GLN A 172 6.27 -7.71 -26.96
N PRO A 173 6.41 -6.56 -27.62
CA PRO A 173 5.47 -5.46 -27.48
C PRO A 173 4.06 -5.93 -27.83
N ASN A 174 3.08 -5.49 -27.09
CA ASN A 174 1.69 -5.68 -27.41
C ASN A 174 1.16 -4.43 -28.15
N ASN A 175 0.99 -4.53 -29.45
CA ASN A 175 0.52 -3.46 -30.32
C ASN A 175 -1.00 -3.48 -30.54
N ASP A 176 -1.73 -4.35 -29.85
CA ASP A 176 -3.20 -4.33 -29.89
C ASP A 176 -3.71 -3.07 -29.18
N LEU A 177 -4.41 -2.22 -29.93
CA LEU A 177 -4.99 -0.96 -29.42
C LEU A 177 -6.03 -1.18 -28.30
N ASN A 178 -6.57 -2.39 -28.19
CA ASN A 178 -7.48 -2.77 -27.10
C ASN A 178 -6.73 -3.28 -25.85
N SER A 179 -5.41 -3.43 -25.92
CA SER A 179 -4.63 -3.86 -24.77
C SER A 179 -4.55 -2.75 -23.74
N SER A 180 -4.62 -3.12 -22.48
CA SER A 180 -4.57 -2.17 -21.37
C SER A 180 -3.83 -2.75 -20.17
N ILE A 181 -3.34 -1.88 -19.32
CA ILE A 181 -2.80 -2.21 -18.00
C ILE A 181 -3.87 -1.98 -16.91
N LEU A 182 -4.61 -0.88 -17.00
CA LEU A 182 -5.51 -0.44 -15.94
C LEU A 182 -6.99 -0.62 -16.27
N GLU A 183 -7.35 -0.82 -17.54
CA GLU A 183 -8.75 -0.83 -18.02
C GLU A 183 -9.43 0.54 -17.81
N ILE A 184 -10.55 0.77 -18.54
CA ILE A 184 -11.23 2.08 -18.59
C ILE A 184 -11.76 2.51 -17.23
N SER A 185 -12.31 1.58 -16.46
CA SER A 185 -12.90 1.90 -15.14
C SER A 185 -11.86 2.44 -14.16
N GLN A 186 -10.67 1.83 -14.13
CA GLN A 186 -9.60 2.30 -13.27
C GLN A 186 -8.96 3.60 -13.79
N TRP A 187 -8.88 3.78 -15.13
CA TRP A 187 -8.43 5.03 -15.72
C TRP A 187 -9.35 6.19 -15.36
N SER A 188 -10.65 6.04 -15.56
CA SER A 188 -11.64 7.08 -15.20
C SER A 188 -11.64 7.41 -13.71
N TRP A 189 -11.47 6.38 -12.86
CA TRP A 189 -11.30 6.57 -11.44
C TRP A 189 -10.02 7.36 -11.13
N LEU A 190 -8.89 7.03 -11.76
CA LEU A 190 -7.61 7.73 -11.55
C LEU A 190 -7.70 9.19 -11.97
N GLU A 191 -8.32 9.49 -13.11
CA GLU A 191 -8.57 10.87 -13.55
C GLU A 191 -9.36 11.66 -12.50
N ASN A 192 -10.41 11.07 -11.95
CA ASN A 192 -11.20 11.71 -10.91
C ASN A 192 -10.37 11.97 -9.64
N GLU A 193 -9.51 11.03 -9.24
CA GLU A 193 -8.64 11.23 -8.08
C GLU A 193 -7.60 12.34 -8.31
N LEU A 194 -7.05 12.43 -9.52
CA LEU A 194 -6.06 13.44 -9.88
C LEU A 194 -6.66 14.85 -10.05
N ASN A 195 -7.93 14.93 -10.38
CA ASN A 195 -8.65 16.20 -10.54
C ASN A 195 -9.15 16.80 -9.22
N ASP A 196 -8.77 16.24 -8.06
CA ASP A 196 -9.13 16.82 -6.76
C ASP A 196 -8.36 18.14 -6.51
N PRO A 197 -9.03 19.30 -6.57
CA PRO A 197 -8.36 20.61 -6.50
C PRO A 197 -7.81 20.92 -5.10
N LYS A 198 -8.12 20.12 -4.11
CA LYS A 198 -7.64 20.28 -2.73
C LYS A 198 -6.37 19.48 -2.45
N THR A 199 -5.97 18.63 -3.37
CA THR A 199 -4.77 17.80 -3.20
C THR A 199 -3.54 18.54 -3.72
N GLU A 200 -2.55 18.71 -2.86
CA GLU A 200 -1.32 19.43 -3.18
C GLU A 200 -0.20 18.46 -3.60
N ILE A 201 -0.21 17.24 -3.05
CA ILE A 201 0.81 16.23 -3.31
C ILE A 201 0.15 14.89 -3.63
N PHE A 202 0.55 14.30 -4.76
CA PHE A 202 0.15 12.94 -5.14
C PHE A 202 1.32 11.98 -4.99
N ILE A 203 1.11 10.88 -4.27
CA ILE A 203 2.02 9.75 -4.21
C ILE A 203 1.35 8.60 -4.96
N ILE A 204 1.74 8.43 -6.23
CA ILE A 204 1.19 7.39 -7.09
C ILE A 204 2.12 6.20 -7.06
N LYS A 205 1.58 5.04 -6.73
CA LYS A 205 2.37 3.83 -6.60
C LYS A 205 1.89 2.75 -7.58
N LYS A 206 2.84 2.31 -8.39
CA LYS A 206 2.75 1.22 -9.33
C LYS A 206 3.99 0.35 -9.15
N ILE A 207 3.83 -0.97 -9.05
CA ILE A 207 4.96 -1.87 -9.26
C ILE A 207 4.86 -2.41 -10.68
N GLU A 208 5.91 -2.20 -11.44
CA GLU A 208 6.21 -2.97 -12.63
C GLU A 208 7.62 -3.48 -12.58
N VAL A 209 7.74 -4.75 -12.79
CA VAL A 209 8.98 -5.37 -13.19
C VAL A 209 9.22 -5.01 -14.67
N TRP A 210 10.32 -4.27 -14.92
CA TRP A 210 10.92 -4.05 -16.24
C TRP A 210 10.14 -3.24 -17.28
N LEU A 211 9.97 -1.95 -16.99
CA LEU A 211 10.13 -0.94 -18.02
C LEU A 211 11.28 -0.03 -17.57
N ARG A 212 12.38 -0.03 -18.32
CA ARG A 212 13.31 1.09 -18.30
C ARG A 212 12.50 2.32 -18.69
N LEU A 213 11.98 3.03 -17.73
CA LEU A 213 11.62 4.40 -17.90
C LEU A 213 12.88 5.20 -17.62
N LEU A 214 13.49 5.59 -18.71
CA LEU A 214 14.37 6.75 -18.78
C LEU A 214 13.68 7.93 -18.10
N ASP A 215 14.40 8.50 -17.13
CA ASP A 215 14.37 9.87 -16.69
C ASP A 215 13.02 10.63 -16.70
N PHE A 216 12.36 10.66 -15.57
CA PHE A 216 11.72 11.87 -15.09
C PHE A 216 12.13 12.10 -13.64
N VAL A 217 13.23 12.83 -13.48
CA VAL A 217 13.52 13.60 -12.27
C VAL A 217 12.70 14.88 -12.38
N VAL A 218 11.86 15.12 -11.39
CA VAL A 218 11.39 16.46 -11.05
C VAL A 218 11.91 16.77 -9.66
#